data_9bfa6605e3cc334da4f1d4f737664954
#
_entry.id   9bfa6605e3cc334da4f1d4f737664954
#
_cell.length_a   1.000
_cell.length_b   1.000
_cell.length_c   1.000
_cell.angle_alpha   90.00
_cell.angle_beta   90.00
_cell.angle_gamma   90.00
#
_symmetry.space_group_name_H-M   'P 1'
#
loop_
_entity.id
_entity.type
_entity.pdbx_description
1 polymer ?
#
loop_
_entity_poly.entity_id
_entity_poly.type
_entity_poly.pdbx_seq_one_letter_code
_entity_poly.pdbx_strand_id
1 'polypeptide(L)'
;MATPFAFDRLVHSDWSIAADKRWSAVAIRSRTGWLVHRLDHAGEPARFLDELLDRSRRTLAGGLPALCLERAGLEFHQLLLSPLSQRARRFLTPVETLFDVSPNQPFYRKHPKGGRHADLWQRLGCTAFDDLLRDCDKKTENRNRAESIFWTVGARQVGKAALSGWQDILIPAMARTARLWPFDGPLASLDSNILTLAETYPAEAYHQIGLRRPVGKRSQEGRFVGCHGMLKWASRHRVSFAAGIKQSMLNGFGAGGEGEDPFDALAGLCGMIEVVDGRRAEAPDLTALSRNREGWILGQIDLASK
;
A
#
# COMPACT_ATOMS: atom_id res chain seq x y z
N MET A 1 0.02 3.30 26.44
CA MET A 1 -0.50 2.81 25.15
C MET A 1 -1.44 3.86 24.61
N ALA A 2 -1.39 4.16 23.31
CA ALA A 2 -2.35 5.06 22.69
C ALA A 2 -3.76 4.46 22.71
N THR A 3 -4.77 5.31 22.63
CA THR A 3 -6.17 4.85 22.55
C THR A 3 -6.39 4.19 21.18
N PRO A 4 -7.00 3.00 21.12
CA PRO A 4 -7.33 2.36 19.85
C PRO A 4 -8.27 3.24 19.00
N PHE A 5 -8.07 3.25 17.69
CA PHE A 5 -8.98 3.95 16.77
C PHE A 5 -10.31 3.20 16.61
N ALA A 6 -11.36 3.94 16.31
CA ALA A 6 -12.74 3.45 16.34
C ALA A 6 -13.20 2.73 15.04
N PHE A 7 -12.28 2.19 14.25
CA PHE A 7 -12.63 1.38 13.07
C PHE A 7 -13.22 0.03 13.46
N ASP A 8 -14.27 -0.38 12.74
CA ASP A 8 -14.97 -1.66 12.94
C ASP A 8 -14.52 -2.74 11.96
N ARG A 9 -13.98 -2.32 10.80
CA ARG A 9 -13.52 -3.18 9.74
C ARG A 9 -12.19 -2.67 9.19
N LEU A 10 -11.28 -3.59 8.94
CA LEU A 10 -10.03 -3.34 8.23
C LEU A 10 -10.01 -4.17 6.96
N VAL A 11 -9.58 -3.56 5.88
CA VAL A 11 -9.40 -4.22 4.58
C VAL A 11 -8.01 -3.89 4.07
N HIS A 12 -7.22 -4.90 3.75
CA HIS A 12 -5.95 -4.70 3.08
C HIS A 12 -5.98 -5.41 1.74
N SER A 13 -5.56 -4.71 0.70
CA SER A 13 -5.49 -5.26 -0.65
C SER A 13 -4.05 -5.30 -1.15
N ASP A 14 -3.64 -6.42 -1.70
CA ASP A 14 -2.48 -6.44 -2.59
C ASP A 14 -2.98 -6.16 -4.00
N TRP A 15 -2.79 -4.90 -4.43
CA TRP A 15 -3.40 -4.40 -5.65
C TRP A 15 -2.47 -4.57 -6.85
N SER A 16 -3.03 -5.01 -7.95
CA SER A 16 -2.34 -5.21 -9.22
C SER A 16 -3.16 -4.70 -10.39
N ILE A 17 -2.51 -4.37 -11.51
CA ILE A 17 -3.22 -4.14 -12.77
C ILE A 17 -3.91 -5.41 -13.27
N ALA A 18 -3.33 -6.58 -13.02
CA ALA A 18 -3.91 -7.87 -13.36
C ALA A 18 -4.97 -8.25 -12.31
N ALA A 19 -6.21 -8.41 -12.72
CA ALA A 19 -7.34 -8.65 -11.82
C ALA A 19 -7.21 -9.96 -11.03
N ASP A 20 -6.65 -11.00 -11.65
CA ASP A 20 -6.36 -12.29 -11.06
C ASP A 20 -5.27 -12.26 -9.96
N LYS A 21 -4.55 -11.15 -9.85
CA LYS A 21 -3.53 -10.89 -8.81
C LYS A 21 -3.98 -9.92 -7.73
N ARG A 22 -5.21 -9.45 -7.77
CA ARG A 22 -5.76 -8.55 -6.75
C ARG A 22 -6.33 -9.37 -5.60
N TRP A 23 -5.66 -9.38 -4.49
CA TRP A 23 -6.12 -10.07 -3.28
C TRP A 23 -6.53 -9.08 -2.20
N SER A 24 -7.52 -9.45 -1.40
CA SER A 24 -7.94 -8.69 -0.24
C SER A 24 -8.10 -9.55 0.99
N ALA A 25 -7.62 -9.05 2.11
CA ALA A 25 -7.80 -9.62 3.44
C ALA A 25 -8.71 -8.69 4.26
N VAL A 26 -9.69 -9.25 4.96
CA VAL A 26 -10.69 -8.49 5.72
C VAL A 26 -10.73 -8.96 7.17
N ALA A 27 -10.58 -8.00 8.09
CA ALA A 27 -10.80 -8.21 9.52
C ALA A 27 -11.98 -7.38 10.01
N ILE A 28 -12.76 -7.94 10.91
CA ILE A 28 -13.82 -7.27 11.64
C ILE A 28 -13.50 -7.24 13.13
N ARG A 29 -13.86 -6.15 13.79
CA ARG A 29 -13.73 -6.03 15.24
C ARG A 29 -14.74 -6.95 15.92
N SER A 30 -14.26 -7.72 16.86
CA SER A 30 -15.06 -8.62 17.69
C SER A 30 -15.02 -8.18 19.17
N ARG A 31 -15.79 -8.82 20.02
CA ARG A 31 -15.76 -8.56 21.49
C ARG A 31 -14.39 -8.82 22.11
N THR A 32 -13.62 -9.72 21.54
CA THR A 32 -12.33 -10.20 22.09
C THR A 32 -11.12 -9.75 21.32
N GLY A 33 -11.28 -8.96 20.25
CA GLY A 33 -10.18 -8.51 19.37
C GLY A 33 -10.59 -8.47 17.91
N TRP A 34 -9.77 -8.96 17.01
CA TRP A 34 -10.04 -8.99 15.58
C TRP A 34 -10.27 -10.41 15.07
N LEU A 35 -11.23 -10.55 14.17
CA LEU A 35 -11.45 -11.77 13.39
C LEU A 35 -11.11 -11.49 11.91
N VAL A 36 -10.05 -12.08 11.41
CA VAL A 36 -9.77 -12.13 9.97
C VAL A 36 -10.66 -13.21 9.37
N HIS A 37 -11.73 -12.79 8.71
CA HIS A 37 -12.78 -13.70 8.28
C HIS A 37 -12.80 -13.96 6.78
N ARG A 38 -12.13 -13.11 5.98
CA ARG A 38 -12.05 -13.24 4.53
C ARG A 38 -10.63 -12.97 4.04
N LEU A 39 -10.18 -13.80 3.10
CA LEU A 39 -8.99 -13.65 2.29
C LEU A 39 -9.33 -14.21 0.92
N ASP A 40 -9.50 -13.35 -0.06
CA ASP A 40 -10.03 -13.70 -1.36
C ASP A 40 -9.60 -12.69 -2.43
N HIS A 41 -9.87 -13.01 -3.69
CA HIS A 41 -9.70 -12.03 -4.77
C HIS A 41 -10.58 -10.79 -4.54
N ALA A 42 -10.04 -9.61 -4.81
CA ALA A 42 -10.79 -8.35 -4.69
C ALA A 42 -11.95 -8.26 -5.70
N GLY A 43 -11.85 -9.00 -6.81
CA GLY A 43 -12.88 -9.03 -7.83
C GLY A 43 -12.97 -7.73 -8.64
N GLU A 44 -14.17 -7.43 -9.14
CA GLU A 44 -14.44 -6.22 -9.93
C GLU A 44 -14.32 -4.95 -9.07
N PRO A 45 -13.58 -3.93 -9.54
CA PRO A 45 -13.30 -2.72 -8.75
C PRO A 45 -14.55 -2.01 -8.25
N ALA A 46 -15.59 -1.88 -9.06
CA ALA A 46 -16.82 -1.19 -8.67
C ALA A 46 -17.53 -1.91 -7.51
N ARG A 47 -17.62 -3.25 -7.60
CA ARG A 47 -18.20 -4.08 -6.53
C ARG A 47 -17.34 -4.03 -5.27
N PHE A 48 -16.03 -4.10 -5.42
CA PHE A 48 -15.11 -4.00 -4.29
C PHE A 48 -15.26 -2.64 -3.58
N LEU A 49 -15.37 -1.55 -4.35
CA LEU A 49 -15.61 -0.23 -3.79
C LEU A 49 -16.96 -0.14 -3.06
N ASP A 50 -18.02 -0.73 -3.60
CA ASP A 50 -19.33 -0.78 -2.92
C ASP A 50 -19.25 -1.52 -1.60
N GLU A 51 -18.49 -2.61 -1.54
CA GLU A 51 -18.22 -3.32 -0.29
C GLU A 51 -17.43 -2.47 0.71
N LEU A 52 -16.42 -1.69 0.27
CA LEU A 52 -15.67 -0.79 1.13
C LEU A 52 -16.56 0.32 1.72
N LEU A 53 -17.51 0.82 0.95
CA LEU A 53 -18.45 1.88 1.31
C LEU A 53 -19.69 1.39 2.06
N ASP A 54 -19.72 0.15 2.48
CA ASP A 54 -20.81 -0.38 3.31
C ASP A 54 -20.97 0.44 4.60
N ARG A 55 -22.09 1.15 4.68
CA ARG A 55 -22.42 2.10 5.77
C ARG A 55 -22.64 1.44 7.14
N SER A 56 -22.71 0.13 7.18
CA SER A 56 -22.88 -0.59 8.46
C SER A 56 -21.61 -0.59 9.31
N ARG A 57 -20.45 -0.17 8.73
CA ARG A 57 -19.15 -0.25 9.39
C ARG A 57 -18.24 0.92 9.01
N ARG A 58 -17.46 1.36 9.98
CA ARG A 58 -16.36 2.31 9.78
C ARG A 58 -15.14 1.52 9.31
N THR A 59 -14.74 1.73 8.06
CA THR A 59 -13.70 0.94 7.41
C THR A 59 -12.43 1.75 7.24
N LEU A 60 -11.29 1.16 7.62
CA LEU A 60 -9.98 1.57 7.15
C LEU A 60 -9.52 0.58 6.08
N ALA A 61 -9.28 1.06 4.87
CA ALA A 61 -8.78 0.24 3.78
C ALA A 61 -7.35 0.66 3.39
N GLY A 62 -6.47 -0.33 3.26
CA GLY A 62 -5.07 -0.16 2.93
C GLY A 62 -4.64 -1.05 1.78
N GLY A 63 -3.35 -0.95 1.39
CA GLY A 63 -2.76 -1.76 0.32
C GLY A 63 -3.20 -1.37 -1.08
N LEU A 64 -3.97 -0.31 -1.21
CA LEU A 64 -4.16 0.36 -2.48
C LEU A 64 -2.85 1.09 -2.81
N PRO A 65 -2.32 0.92 -4.02
CA PRO A 65 -0.98 1.40 -4.32
C PRO A 65 -0.88 2.91 -4.21
N ALA A 66 0.23 3.34 -3.65
CA ALA A 66 0.77 4.70 -3.61
C ALA A 66 -0.29 5.82 -3.58
N LEU A 67 -0.84 6.09 -2.41
CA LEU A 67 -1.74 7.22 -2.16
C LEU A 67 -0.91 8.51 -2.02
N CYS A 68 -0.26 8.93 -3.08
CA CYS A 68 0.57 10.12 -3.05
C CYS A 68 -0.14 11.37 -3.57
N LEU A 69 -1.42 11.27 -3.89
CA LEU A 69 -2.17 12.36 -4.48
C LEU A 69 -3.08 12.99 -3.46
N GLU A 70 -2.89 14.27 -3.27
CA GLU A 70 -3.85 15.14 -2.64
C GLU A 70 -5.12 15.17 -3.49
N ARG A 71 -6.07 14.26 -3.26
CA ARG A 71 -7.30 14.16 -4.05
C ARG A 71 -7.08 13.62 -5.46
N ALA A 72 -6.74 12.39 -5.43
CA ALA A 72 -6.82 11.40 -6.47
C ALA A 72 -7.18 11.90 -7.88
N GLY A 73 -6.20 11.97 -8.72
CA GLY A 73 -6.37 12.12 -10.16
C GLY A 73 -6.66 13.52 -10.68
N LEU A 74 -7.36 14.37 -9.94
CA LEU A 74 -7.59 15.74 -10.41
C LEU A 74 -6.34 16.61 -10.30
N GLU A 75 -5.40 16.22 -9.46
CA GLU A 75 -4.25 17.04 -9.12
C GLU A 75 -2.94 16.27 -9.11
N PHE A 76 -2.84 15.20 -9.89
CA PHE A 76 -1.55 14.53 -10.13
C PHE A 76 -0.46 15.53 -10.52
N HIS A 77 -0.82 16.58 -11.26
CA HIS A 77 0.08 17.69 -11.54
C HIS A 77 0.51 18.46 -10.29
N GLN A 78 -0.24 18.43 -9.18
CA GLN A 78 0.15 19.07 -7.93
C GLN A 78 1.15 18.23 -7.13
N LEU A 79 1.11 16.92 -7.21
CA LEU A 79 2.22 16.07 -6.80
C LEU A 79 3.50 16.54 -7.49
N LEU A 80 3.38 16.98 -8.71
CA LEU A 80 4.45 17.54 -9.51
C LEU A 80 4.94 18.92 -9.03
N LEU A 81 4.33 19.50 -8.03
CA LEU A 81 4.80 20.72 -7.36
C LEU A 81 5.74 20.42 -6.18
N SER A 82 5.84 19.17 -5.74
CA SER A 82 6.89 18.77 -4.81
C SER A 82 8.27 19.00 -5.44
N PRO A 83 9.32 19.21 -4.68
CA PRO A 83 10.69 19.30 -5.22
C PRO A 83 11.06 18.12 -6.10
N LEU A 84 10.58 16.93 -5.77
CA LEU A 84 10.71 15.71 -6.55
C LEU A 84 10.06 15.87 -7.93
N SER A 85 8.87 16.39 -7.95
CA SER A 85 8.03 16.42 -9.13
C SER A 85 8.19 17.67 -9.99
N GLN A 86 8.77 18.74 -9.49
CA GLN A 86 9.11 19.90 -10.35
C GLN A 86 9.97 19.48 -11.55
N ARG A 87 10.80 18.48 -11.38
CA ARG A 87 11.62 17.90 -12.45
C ARG A 87 10.77 17.04 -13.39
N ALA A 88 9.80 16.33 -12.86
CA ALA A 88 8.87 15.50 -13.63
C ALA A 88 7.83 16.34 -14.41
N ARG A 89 7.59 17.58 -14.02
CA ARG A 89 6.61 18.49 -14.62
C ARG A 89 6.65 18.62 -16.14
N ARG A 90 7.82 18.52 -16.70
CA ARG A 90 8.04 18.68 -18.15
C ARG A 90 7.46 17.52 -18.96
N PHE A 91 7.17 16.40 -18.30
CA PHE A 91 6.87 15.12 -18.95
C PHE A 91 5.53 14.53 -18.52
N LEU A 92 5.01 14.98 -17.40
CA LEU A 92 3.74 14.51 -16.86
C LEU A 92 2.68 15.59 -17.14
N THR A 93 2.20 15.60 -18.32
CA THR A 93 0.96 16.24 -18.74
C THR A 93 -0.23 15.41 -18.27
N PRO A 94 -1.47 15.72 -18.54
CA PRO A 94 -2.66 15.25 -17.85
C PRO A 94 -2.66 13.77 -17.46
N VAL A 95 -3.33 13.42 -16.39
CA VAL A 95 -3.42 12.05 -15.84
C VAL A 95 -3.78 11.03 -16.91
N GLU A 96 -4.65 11.40 -17.85
CA GLU A 96 -5.04 10.59 -19.00
C GLU A 96 -3.83 10.12 -19.81
N THR A 97 -2.85 10.99 -19.98
CA THR A 97 -1.62 10.66 -20.73
C THR A 97 -0.75 9.63 -20.02
N LEU A 98 -0.86 9.50 -18.70
CA LEU A 98 -0.15 8.47 -17.93
C LEU A 98 -0.77 7.09 -18.13
N PHE A 99 -2.08 7.01 -18.37
CA PHE A 99 -2.75 5.75 -18.70
C PHE A 99 -2.39 5.26 -20.10
N ASP A 100 -2.16 6.19 -21.03
CA ASP A 100 -1.76 5.90 -22.40
C ASP A 100 -0.26 5.63 -22.55
N VAL A 101 0.49 5.60 -21.47
CA VAL A 101 1.90 5.33 -21.53
C VAL A 101 2.15 3.90 -21.98
N SER A 102 2.22 3.75 -23.27
CA SER A 102 2.64 2.53 -23.92
C SER A 102 4.06 2.15 -23.49
N PRO A 103 4.37 0.86 -23.33
CA PRO A 103 5.73 0.36 -23.20
C PRO A 103 6.70 0.86 -24.31
N ASN A 104 6.13 1.32 -25.41
CA ASN A 104 6.87 1.85 -26.55
C ASN A 104 7.23 3.33 -26.44
N GLN A 105 6.72 4.06 -25.46
CA GLN A 105 7.13 5.45 -25.25
C GLN A 105 8.62 5.50 -24.89
N PRO A 106 9.43 6.37 -25.53
CA PRO A 106 10.87 6.47 -25.28
C PRO A 106 11.22 6.69 -23.81
N PHE A 107 10.34 7.37 -23.10
CA PHE A 107 10.40 7.71 -21.70
C PHE A 107 10.50 6.50 -20.76
N TYR A 108 9.91 5.36 -21.15
CA TYR A 108 9.88 4.14 -20.35
C TYR A 108 10.79 3.04 -20.90
N ARG A 109 11.54 3.29 -21.94
CA ARG A 109 12.48 2.30 -22.47
C ARG A 109 13.67 2.12 -21.55
N LYS A 110 14.16 0.88 -21.45
CA LYS A 110 15.45 0.60 -20.83
C LYS A 110 16.52 1.40 -21.55
N HIS A 111 17.29 2.19 -20.81
CA HIS A 111 18.46 2.82 -21.38
C HIS A 111 19.58 1.79 -21.54
N PRO A 112 20.20 1.66 -22.75
CA PRO A 112 21.20 0.62 -23.01
C PRO A 112 22.43 0.71 -22.11
N LYS A 113 22.78 1.90 -21.63
CA LYS A 113 24.00 2.18 -20.86
C LYS A 113 23.75 2.53 -19.38
N GLY A 114 22.53 2.77 -18.97
CA GLY A 114 22.24 3.40 -17.69
C GLY A 114 21.39 2.60 -16.70
N GLY A 115 21.13 1.32 -16.99
CA GLY A 115 20.26 0.53 -16.10
C GLY A 115 18.77 0.83 -16.26
N ARG A 116 17.95 0.23 -15.38
CA ARG A 116 16.48 0.18 -15.56
C ARG A 116 15.77 1.52 -15.53
N HIS A 117 16.31 2.50 -14.81
CA HIS A 117 15.65 3.77 -14.55
C HIS A 117 16.42 4.99 -15.09
N ALA A 118 17.60 4.78 -15.68
CA ALA A 118 18.48 5.88 -16.09
C ALA A 118 17.83 6.81 -17.12
N ASP A 119 17.08 6.25 -18.08
CA ASP A 119 16.39 7.04 -19.09
C ASP A 119 15.27 7.91 -18.47
N LEU A 120 14.55 7.38 -17.50
CA LEU A 120 13.49 8.10 -16.78
C LEU A 120 14.07 9.26 -15.97
N TRP A 121 15.00 9.00 -15.07
CA TRP A 121 15.51 10.06 -14.18
C TRP A 121 16.34 11.10 -14.89
N GLN A 122 17.09 10.74 -15.95
CA GLN A 122 17.79 11.71 -16.77
C GLN A 122 16.81 12.66 -17.49
N ARG A 123 15.75 12.13 -18.09
CA ARG A 123 14.72 12.94 -18.76
C ARG A 123 13.96 13.84 -17.79
N LEU A 124 13.77 13.39 -16.56
CA LEU A 124 13.17 14.18 -15.50
C LEU A 124 14.15 15.22 -14.91
N GLY A 125 15.39 15.25 -15.39
CA GLY A 125 16.43 16.14 -14.87
C GLY A 125 16.86 15.77 -13.45
N CYS A 126 16.65 14.53 -13.04
CA CYS A 126 17.12 13.98 -11.79
C CYS A 126 18.62 13.64 -11.88
N THR A 127 19.33 13.78 -10.77
CA THR A 127 20.77 13.46 -10.69
C THR A 127 21.01 12.04 -10.21
N ALA A 128 20.05 11.49 -9.50
CA ALA A 128 20.09 10.15 -8.95
C ALA A 128 18.70 9.49 -8.99
N PHE A 129 18.65 8.17 -8.84
CA PHE A 129 17.38 7.46 -8.75
C PHE A 129 16.55 7.91 -7.54
N ASP A 130 17.21 8.22 -6.43
CA ASP A 130 16.55 8.62 -5.20
C ASP A 130 15.78 9.95 -5.34
N ASP A 131 16.09 10.74 -6.35
CA ASP A 131 15.30 11.92 -6.73
C ASP A 131 13.89 11.59 -7.26
N LEU A 132 13.63 10.32 -7.55
CA LEU A 132 12.31 9.80 -7.96
C LEU A 132 11.53 9.15 -6.80
N LEU A 133 12.08 9.15 -5.60
CA LEU A 133 11.48 8.54 -4.43
C LEU A 133 10.86 9.60 -3.52
N ARG A 134 9.66 9.31 -3.03
CA ARG A 134 9.08 10.05 -1.90
C ARG A 134 9.89 9.74 -0.64
N ASP A 135 9.75 10.55 0.40
CA ASP A 135 10.46 10.29 1.65
C ASP A 135 10.10 8.92 2.25
N CYS A 136 8.84 8.51 2.15
CA CYS A 136 8.41 7.19 2.59
C CYS A 136 8.92 6.02 1.72
N ASP A 137 9.37 6.26 0.48
CA ASP A 137 9.89 5.21 -0.41
C ASP A 137 11.40 4.96 -0.21
N LYS A 138 12.10 5.87 0.43
CA LYS A 138 13.54 5.77 0.66
C LYS A 138 13.89 4.57 1.56
N LYS A 139 15.15 4.15 1.51
CA LYS A 139 15.66 3.10 2.38
C LYS A 139 15.58 3.53 3.85
N THR A 140 15.13 2.63 4.71
CA THR A 140 15.20 2.78 6.17
C THR A 140 16.14 1.70 6.76
N GLU A 141 16.39 1.73 8.05
CA GLU A 141 17.13 0.65 8.71
C GLU A 141 16.45 -0.71 8.55
N ASN A 142 15.12 -0.69 8.50
CA ASN A 142 14.28 -1.88 8.51
C ASN A 142 13.81 -2.33 7.12
N ARG A 143 14.09 -1.56 6.08
CA ARG A 143 13.58 -1.85 4.74
C ARG A 143 14.50 -1.28 3.65
N ASN A 144 14.68 -2.05 2.58
CA ASN A 144 15.22 -1.50 1.34
C ASN A 144 14.27 -0.46 0.76
N ARG A 145 14.79 0.43 -0.08
CA ARG A 145 13.98 1.40 -0.81
C ARG A 145 12.89 0.69 -1.61
N ALA A 146 11.73 1.34 -1.71
CA ALA A 146 10.66 0.93 -2.61
C ALA A 146 11.01 1.26 -4.07
N GLU A 147 10.24 0.73 -5.01
CA GLU A 147 10.31 1.19 -6.40
C GLU A 147 9.57 2.53 -6.52
N SER A 148 10.05 3.39 -7.42
CA SER A 148 9.41 4.68 -7.67
C SER A 148 7.99 4.51 -8.22
N ILE A 149 7.04 5.32 -7.74
CA ILE A 149 5.68 5.39 -8.28
C ILE A 149 5.63 5.79 -9.76
N PHE A 150 6.68 6.41 -10.28
CA PHE A 150 6.80 6.75 -11.70
C PHE A 150 7.20 5.55 -12.57
N TRP A 151 7.51 4.41 -11.97
CA TRP A 151 7.99 3.26 -12.72
C TRP A 151 6.84 2.39 -13.23
N THR A 152 6.66 2.35 -14.56
CA THR A 152 5.57 1.65 -15.23
C THR A 152 6.03 0.56 -16.21
N VAL A 153 7.34 0.31 -16.34
CA VAL A 153 7.91 -0.60 -17.34
C VAL A 153 8.76 -1.70 -16.72
N GLY A 154 8.73 -2.89 -17.30
CA GLY A 154 9.52 -4.04 -16.86
C GLY A 154 8.90 -4.75 -15.66
N ALA A 155 9.72 -5.35 -14.79
CA ALA A 155 9.24 -5.95 -13.55
C ALA A 155 9.01 -4.89 -12.47
N ARG A 156 8.19 -5.19 -11.48
CA ARG A 156 7.87 -4.30 -10.34
C ARG A 156 7.24 -2.97 -10.75
N GLN A 157 6.22 -3.05 -11.58
CA GLN A 157 5.53 -1.88 -12.15
C GLN A 157 4.59 -1.22 -11.12
N VAL A 158 5.14 -0.70 -10.03
CA VAL A 158 4.38 -0.04 -8.97
C VAL A 158 3.53 1.11 -9.52
N GLY A 159 4.08 1.88 -10.46
CA GLY A 159 3.36 2.97 -11.09
C GLY A 159 2.09 2.54 -11.84
N LYS A 160 2.09 1.40 -12.53
CA LYS A 160 0.87 0.89 -13.18
C LYS A 160 -0.18 0.44 -12.18
N ALA A 161 0.26 -0.22 -11.11
CA ALA A 161 -0.66 -0.61 -10.03
C ALA A 161 -1.24 0.64 -9.34
N ALA A 162 -0.41 1.67 -9.11
CA ALA A 162 -0.86 2.95 -8.57
C ALA A 162 -1.91 3.61 -9.44
N LEU A 163 -1.64 3.75 -10.74
CA LEU A 163 -2.59 4.35 -11.71
C LEU A 163 -3.92 3.60 -11.73
N SER A 164 -3.89 2.26 -11.78
CA SER A 164 -5.12 1.44 -11.72
C SER A 164 -5.86 1.64 -10.39
N GLY A 165 -5.16 1.63 -9.26
CA GLY A 165 -5.78 1.87 -7.96
C GLY A 165 -6.42 3.26 -7.84
N TRP A 166 -5.80 4.27 -8.39
CA TRP A 166 -6.36 5.64 -8.40
C TRP A 166 -7.60 5.72 -9.25
N GLN A 167 -7.53 5.21 -10.48
CA GLN A 167 -8.65 5.25 -11.41
C GLN A 167 -9.84 4.41 -10.94
N ASP A 168 -9.54 3.19 -10.50
CA ASP A 168 -10.58 2.19 -10.25
C ASP A 168 -11.20 2.34 -8.85
N ILE A 169 -10.43 2.86 -7.88
CA ILE A 169 -10.86 2.89 -6.47
C ILE A 169 -10.83 4.30 -5.87
N LEU A 170 -9.67 4.99 -5.89
CA LEU A 170 -9.53 6.23 -5.13
C LEU A 170 -10.43 7.34 -5.64
N ILE A 171 -10.38 7.64 -6.93
CA ILE A 171 -11.19 8.71 -7.53
C ILE A 171 -12.68 8.46 -7.30
N PRO A 172 -13.22 7.27 -7.59
CA PRO A 172 -14.62 6.96 -7.30
C PRO A 172 -14.96 6.97 -5.80
N ALA A 173 -14.04 6.55 -4.92
CA ALA A 173 -14.25 6.56 -3.47
C ALA A 173 -14.39 7.98 -2.94
N MET A 174 -13.50 8.88 -3.36
CA MET A 174 -13.52 10.27 -2.94
C MET A 174 -14.75 11.02 -3.43
N ALA A 175 -15.20 10.75 -4.65
CA ALA A 175 -16.47 11.26 -5.14
C ALA A 175 -17.67 10.80 -4.28
N ARG A 176 -17.50 9.75 -3.47
CA ARG A 176 -18.50 9.14 -2.57
C ARG A 176 -18.17 9.36 -1.08
N THR A 177 -17.44 10.42 -0.75
CA THR A 177 -17.14 10.86 0.63
C THR A 177 -16.09 10.07 1.41
N ALA A 178 -15.29 9.23 0.78
CA ALA A 178 -14.13 8.61 1.41
C ALA A 178 -13.10 9.68 1.86
N ARG A 179 -12.31 9.35 2.87
CA ARG A 179 -11.21 10.17 3.37
C ARG A 179 -9.88 9.53 3.07
N LEU A 180 -8.86 10.34 2.85
CA LEU A 180 -7.49 9.89 2.56
C LEU A 180 -6.56 10.26 3.69
N TRP A 181 -6.00 9.28 4.37
CA TRP A 181 -4.91 9.51 5.31
C TRP A 181 -3.57 9.58 4.53
N PRO A 182 -2.63 10.48 4.89
CA PRO A 182 -2.68 11.50 5.94
C PRO A 182 -3.24 12.86 5.47
N PHE A 183 -3.72 12.97 4.23
CA PHE A 183 -4.09 14.23 3.58
C PHE A 183 -5.29 14.92 4.25
N ASP A 184 -6.29 14.16 4.64
CA ASP A 184 -7.50 14.68 5.31
C ASP A 184 -7.33 14.74 6.84
N GLY A 185 -6.15 14.40 7.36
CA GLY A 185 -5.81 14.48 8.77
C GLY A 185 -5.30 13.20 9.41
N PRO A 186 -5.04 13.20 10.72
CA PRO A 186 -4.62 12.01 11.45
C PRO A 186 -5.77 11.02 11.59
N LEU A 187 -5.46 9.72 11.78
CA LEU A 187 -6.49 8.67 11.90
C LEU A 187 -7.53 8.95 12.99
N ALA A 188 -7.14 9.58 14.09
CA ALA A 188 -8.05 9.96 15.17
C ALA A 188 -9.17 10.93 14.75
N SER A 189 -8.95 11.72 13.70
CA SER A 189 -9.98 12.57 13.11
C SER A 189 -10.78 11.91 12.00
N LEU A 190 -10.32 10.76 11.53
CA LEU A 190 -10.87 10.06 10.37
C LEU A 190 -11.63 8.77 10.74
N ASP A 191 -11.47 8.27 11.95
CA ASP A 191 -12.00 6.98 12.39
C ASP A 191 -13.52 6.94 12.59
N SER A 192 -14.18 8.08 12.50
CA SER A 192 -15.65 8.20 12.47
C SER A 192 -16.26 8.12 11.06
N ASN A 193 -15.43 8.18 10.01
CA ASN A 193 -15.91 8.14 8.64
C ASN A 193 -16.27 6.72 8.19
N ILE A 194 -17.14 6.61 7.19
CA ILE A 194 -17.55 5.32 6.63
C ILE A 194 -16.36 4.59 5.99
N LEU A 195 -15.55 5.33 5.24
CA LEU A 195 -14.35 4.81 4.59
C LEU A 195 -13.21 5.78 4.74
N THR A 196 -12.10 5.30 5.31
CA THR A 196 -10.80 5.95 5.27
C THR A 196 -9.84 5.06 4.47
N LEU A 197 -9.12 5.67 3.54
CA LEU A 197 -8.09 5.00 2.74
C LEU A 197 -6.72 5.41 3.24
N ALA A 198 -5.79 4.46 3.32
CA ALA A 198 -4.41 4.71 3.69
C ALA A 198 -3.46 3.86 2.84
N GLU A 199 -2.32 4.41 2.45
CA GLU A 199 -1.29 3.61 1.83
C GLU A 199 -0.64 2.67 2.85
N THR A 200 -0.47 1.42 2.47
CA THR A 200 0.27 0.41 3.23
C THR A 200 1.25 -0.29 2.31
N TYR A 201 2.32 -0.83 2.88
CA TYR A 201 3.34 -1.53 2.11
C TYR A 201 3.68 -2.86 2.79
N PRO A 202 3.49 -4.01 2.12
CA PRO A 202 3.70 -5.32 2.75
C PRO A 202 5.10 -5.50 3.35
N ALA A 203 6.16 -4.99 2.68
CA ALA A 203 7.51 -5.07 3.20
C ALA A 203 7.70 -4.28 4.51
N GLU A 204 6.96 -3.20 4.71
CA GLU A 204 6.89 -2.47 5.97
C GLU A 204 6.08 -3.26 7.00
N ALA A 205 4.93 -3.81 6.61
CA ALA A 205 4.09 -4.61 7.47
C ALA A 205 4.83 -5.82 8.07
N TYR A 206 5.71 -6.47 7.32
CA TYR A 206 6.55 -7.57 7.84
C TYR A 206 7.37 -7.13 9.06
N HIS A 207 7.95 -5.93 9.01
CA HIS A 207 8.66 -5.37 10.14
C HIS A 207 7.72 -5.05 11.30
N GLN A 208 6.58 -4.42 11.01
CA GLN A 208 5.59 -4.02 12.01
C GLN A 208 5.11 -5.19 12.89
N ILE A 209 4.93 -6.36 12.30
CA ILE A 209 4.50 -7.58 13.01
C ILE A 209 5.65 -8.49 13.43
N GLY A 210 6.89 -8.05 13.29
CA GLY A 210 8.08 -8.74 13.76
C GLY A 210 8.42 -10.03 13.00
N LEU A 211 8.14 -10.11 11.71
CA LEU A 211 8.58 -11.24 10.89
C LEU A 211 10.09 -11.21 10.68
N ARG A 212 10.70 -12.40 10.78
CA ARG A 212 12.14 -12.57 10.54
C ARG A 212 12.46 -12.27 9.08
N ARG A 213 13.48 -11.47 8.84
CA ARG A 213 13.97 -11.11 7.50
C ARG A 213 15.19 -11.91 7.09
N PRO A 214 15.38 -12.15 5.78
CA PRO A 214 14.44 -11.86 4.70
C PRO A 214 13.21 -12.77 4.76
N VAL A 215 12.01 -12.20 4.47
CA VAL A 215 10.80 -13.00 4.33
C VAL A 215 10.84 -13.70 2.97
N GLY A 216 10.96 -15.02 2.99
CA GLY A 216 11.10 -15.85 1.79
C GLY A 216 9.79 -16.08 1.03
N LYS A 217 8.98 -15.04 0.81
CA LYS A 217 7.61 -15.16 0.27
C LYS A 217 7.48 -15.82 -1.10
N ARG A 218 8.58 -15.87 -1.88
CA ARG A 218 8.58 -16.52 -3.21
C ARG A 218 8.52 -18.04 -3.16
N SER A 219 8.83 -18.65 -2.04
CA SER A 219 8.73 -20.08 -1.83
C SER A 219 7.61 -20.41 -0.86
N GLN A 220 6.98 -21.56 -1.04
CA GLN A 220 5.98 -22.09 -0.10
C GLN A 220 6.55 -22.19 1.32
N GLU A 221 7.75 -22.72 1.46
CA GLU A 221 8.42 -22.84 2.75
C GLU A 221 8.64 -21.48 3.42
N GLY A 222 9.10 -20.47 2.68
CA GLY A 222 9.28 -19.12 3.20
C GLY A 222 7.97 -18.50 3.66
N ARG A 223 6.89 -18.67 2.90
CA ARG A 223 5.54 -18.24 3.30
C ARG A 223 5.04 -19.01 4.52
N PHE A 224 5.25 -20.31 4.59
CA PHE A 224 4.93 -21.14 5.75
C PHE A 224 5.61 -20.60 7.03
N VAL A 225 6.91 -20.32 6.97
CA VAL A 225 7.66 -19.71 8.10
C VAL A 225 7.09 -18.34 8.47
N GLY A 226 6.81 -17.49 7.47
CA GLY A 226 6.17 -16.19 7.69
C GLY A 226 4.79 -16.31 8.33
N CYS A 227 3.96 -17.24 7.88
CA CYS A 227 2.64 -17.53 8.45
C CYS A 227 2.72 -17.99 9.90
N HIS A 228 3.70 -18.81 10.28
CA HIS A 228 3.94 -19.15 11.69
C HIS A 228 4.27 -17.92 12.53
N GLY A 229 5.07 -16.99 11.98
CA GLY A 229 5.33 -15.69 12.60
C GLY A 229 4.04 -14.90 12.82
N MET A 230 3.17 -14.81 11.79
CA MET A 230 1.87 -14.13 11.88
C MET A 230 0.94 -14.79 12.91
N LEU A 231 0.86 -16.12 12.96
CA LEU A 231 0.05 -16.85 13.93
C LEU A 231 0.55 -16.61 15.38
N LYS A 232 1.87 -16.60 15.57
CA LYS A 232 2.47 -16.27 16.88
C LYS A 232 2.20 -14.81 17.28
N TRP A 233 2.28 -13.88 16.34
CA TRP A 233 1.91 -12.49 16.54
C TRP A 233 0.42 -12.40 16.91
N ALA A 234 -0.47 -13.02 16.14
CA ALA A 234 -1.91 -12.99 16.33
C ALA A 234 -2.35 -13.48 17.71
N SER A 235 -1.72 -14.57 18.21
CA SER A 235 -2.01 -15.12 19.53
C SER A 235 -1.72 -14.14 20.68
N ARG A 236 -0.77 -13.22 20.48
CA ARG A 236 -0.40 -12.20 21.47
C ARG A 236 -1.31 -10.97 21.41
N HIS A 237 -1.94 -10.72 20.27
CA HIS A 237 -2.67 -9.48 19.99
C HIS A 237 -4.18 -9.68 19.82
N ARG A 238 -4.71 -10.81 20.27
CA ARG A 238 -6.14 -11.13 20.21
C ARG A 238 -6.69 -11.07 18.77
N VAL A 239 -5.91 -11.59 17.83
CA VAL A 239 -6.32 -11.73 16.44
C VAL A 239 -6.58 -13.21 16.16
N SER A 240 -7.73 -13.50 15.57
CA SER A 240 -8.10 -14.85 15.14
C SER A 240 -8.31 -14.89 13.63
N PHE A 241 -8.10 -16.06 13.05
CA PHE A 241 -8.30 -16.30 11.62
C PHE A 241 -9.41 -17.33 11.44
N ALA A 242 -10.28 -17.14 10.45
CA ALA A 242 -11.25 -18.16 10.05
C ALA A 242 -10.52 -19.48 9.68
N ALA A 243 -11.16 -20.60 9.91
CA ALA A 243 -10.54 -21.93 9.77
C ALA A 243 -9.88 -22.15 8.40
N GLY A 244 -10.55 -21.77 7.31
CA GLY A 244 -9.99 -21.88 5.95
C GLY A 244 -8.74 -21.04 5.73
N ILE A 245 -8.71 -19.82 6.24
CA ILE A 245 -7.53 -18.94 6.16
C ILE A 245 -6.38 -19.56 6.94
N LYS A 246 -6.63 -20.01 8.17
CA LYS A 246 -5.62 -20.66 8.99
C LYS A 246 -5.04 -21.91 8.30
N GLN A 247 -5.89 -22.71 7.65
CA GLN A 247 -5.45 -23.88 6.89
C GLN A 247 -4.55 -23.47 5.71
N SER A 248 -4.90 -22.42 4.96
CA SER A 248 -4.07 -21.89 3.88
C SER A 248 -2.73 -21.38 4.39
N MET A 249 -2.71 -20.69 5.53
CA MET A 249 -1.48 -20.23 6.20
C MET A 249 -0.57 -21.41 6.57
N LEU A 250 -1.14 -22.47 7.15
CA LEU A 250 -0.40 -23.68 7.52
C LEU A 250 0.13 -24.48 6.32
N ASN A 251 -0.38 -24.21 5.12
CA ASN A 251 0.11 -24.76 3.86
C ASN A 251 0.96 -23.74 3.06
N GLY A 252 1.34 -22.60 3.63
CA GLY A 252 2.11 -21.55 2.95
C GLY A 252 1.45 -21.07 1.65
N PHE A 253 0.12 -21.09 1.57
CA PHE A 253 -0.69 -20.71 0.39
C PHE A 253 -0.38 -21.51 -0.88
N GLY A 254 0.07 -22.76 -0.76
CA GLY A 254 0.34 -23.63 -1.89
C GLY A 254 1.75 -23.51 -2.47
N ALA A 255 2.08 -24.40 -3.43
CA ALA A 255 3.45 -24.56 -3.93
C ALA A 255 3.90 -23.45 -4.91
N GLY A 256 2.97 -22.83 -5.63
CA GLY A 256 3.28 -21.86 -6.69
C GLY A 256 3.60 -20.45 -6.18
N GLY A 257 3.97 -19.58 -7.11
CA GLY A 257 4.13 -18.13 -6.86
C GLY A 257 2.81 -17.41 -6.56
N GLU A 258 1.69 -18.02 -6.88
CA GLU A 258 0.32 -17.51 -6.62
C GLU A 258 0.04 -17.26 -5.13
N GLY A 259 0.80 -17.89 -4.23
CA GLY A 259 0.69 -17.66 -2.79
C GLY A 259 1.33 -16.35 -2.30
N GLU A 260 2.05 -15.60 -3.15
CA GLU A 260 2.69 -14.35 -2.73
C GLU A 260 1.65 -13.26 -2.42
N ASP A 261 0.68 -13.07 -3.31
CA ASP A 261 -0.29 -11.99 -3.22
C ASP A 261 -1.23 -12.16 -1.99
N PRO A 262 -1.83 -13.35 -1.71
CA PRO A 262 -2.61 -13.56 -0.49
C PRO A 262 -1.76 -13.47 0.79
N PHE A 263 -0.49 -13.86 0.75
CA PHE A 263 0.43 -13.68 1.86
C PHE A 263 0.67 -12.19 2.16
N ASP A 264 0.90 -11.38 1.13
CA ASP A 264 1.11 -9.94 1.23
C ASP A 264 -0.15 -9.22 1.70
N ALA A 265 -1.32 -9.59 1.17
CA ALA A 265 -2.60 -9.05 1.61
C ALA A 265 -2.83 -9.30 3.12
N LEU A 266 -2.53 -10.50 3.59
CA LEU A 266 -2.70 -10.86 4.99
C LEU A 266 -1.69 -10.16 5.91
N ALA A 267 -0.42 -10.08 5.50
CA ALA A 267 0.62 -9.40 6.27
C ALA A 267 0.33 -7.90 6.42
N GLY A 268 -0.09 -7.25 5.34
CA GLY A 268 -0.48 -5.84 5.37
C GLY A 268 -1.67 -5.59 6.29
N LEU A 269 -2.68 -6.46 6.29
CA LEU A 269 -3.79 -6.39 7.23
C LEU A 269 -3.31 -6.48 8.68
N CYS A 270 -2.39 -7.39 8.99
CA CYS A 270 -1.81 -7.51 10.33
C CYS A 270 -1.06 -6.22 10.74
N GLY A 271 -0.31 -5.60 9.82
CA GLY A 271 0.33 -4.31 10.05
C GLY A 271 -0.67 -3.19 10.36
N MET A 272 -1.80 -3.14 9.63
CA MET A 272 -2.87 -2.18 9.92
C MET A 272 -3.46 -2.38 11.33
N ILE A 273 -3.62 -3.62 11.77
CA ILE A 273 -4.11 -3.93 13.13
C ILE A 273 -3.14 -3.38 14.20
N GLU A 274 -1.82 -3.43 13.97
CA GLU A 274 -0.83 -2.84 14.90
C GLU A 274 -1.08 -1.35 15.12
N VAL A 275 -1.35 -0.62 14.03
CA VAL A 275 -1.60 0.81 14.08
C VAL A 275 -2.95 1.10 14.72
N VAL A 276 -4.01 0.43 14.26
CA VAL A 276 -5.39 0.71 14.72
C VAL A 276 -5.59 0.40 16.20
N ASP A 277 -4.89 -0.60 16.72
CA ASP A 277 -4.94 -0.93 18.15
C ASP A 277 -3.96 -0.08 19.00
N GLY A 278 -3.28 0.92 18.40
CA GLY A 278 -2.41 1.86 19.11
C GLY A 278 -1.09 1.23 19.61
N ARG A 279 -0.70 0.08 19.09
CA ARG A 279 0.58 -0.55 19.40
C ARG A 279 1.73 0.06 18.59
N ARG A 280 1.40 0.65 17.44
CA ARG A 280 2.34 1.37 16.58
C ARG A 280 1.75 2.73 16.20
N ALA A 281 2.59 3.75 16.17
CA ALA A 281 2.18 5.06 15.68
C ALA A 281 1.82 4.98 14.18
N GLU A 282 0.87 5.81 13.74
CA GLU A 282 0.44 5.86 12.34
C GLU A 282 1.55 6.38 11.42
N ALA A 283 2.37 7.33 11.89
CA ALA A 283 3.50 7.93 11.18
C ALA A 283 4.45 8.59 12.19
N PRO A 284 5.65 9.03 11.77
CA PRO A 284 6.47 9.99 12.51
C PRO A 284 5.88 11.39 12.37
N ASP A 285 6.55 12.40 12.91
CA ASP A 285 6.21 13.79 12.59
C ASP A 285 6.46 14.09 11.11
N LEU A 286 5.37 14.16 10.36
CA LEU A 286 5.42 14.38 8.91
C LEU A 286 5.73 15.85 8.59
N THR A 287 6.61 16.07 7.62
CA THR A 287 6.79 17.38 7.01
C THR A 287 5.51 17.84 6.32
N ALA A 288 5.35 19.14 6.09
CA ALA A 288 4.22 19.66 5.32
C ALA A 288 4.19 19.08 3.90
N LEU A 289 5.34 18.80 3.29
CA LEU A 289 5.45 18.18 1.99
C LEU A 289 4.91 16.75 2.02
N SER A 290 5.38 15.94 2.96
CA SER A 290 4.92 14.54 3.09
C SER A 290 3.45 14.46 3.44
N ARG A 291 2.97 15.35 4.33
CA ARG A 291 1.57 15.36 4.76
C ARG A 291 0.60 15.80 3.66
N ASN A 292 0.97 16.81 2.87
CA ASN A 292 0.03 17.48 1.97
C ASN A 292 0.25 17.13 0.49
N ARG A 293 1.37 16.45 0.13
CA ARG A 293 1.73 16.22 -1.27
C ARG A 293 2.15 14.80 -1.58
N GLU A 294 3.06 14.23 -0.81
CA GLU A 294 3.65 12.95 -1.14
C GLU A 294 2.93 11.77 -0.49
N GLY A 295 2.20 12.01 0.61
CA GLY A 295 1.60 10.95 1.39
C GLY A 295 2.62 10.21 2.25
N TRP A 296 2.18 9.15 2.91
CA TRP A 296 3.01 8.33 3.78
C TRP A 296 2.51 6.90 3.83
N ILE A 297 3.39 5.97 4.19
CA ILE A 297 3.04 4.56 4.43
C ILE A 297 2.59 4.40 5.88
N LEU A 298 1.38 3.91 6.08
CA LEU A 298 0.77 3.72 7.39
C LEU A 298 1.64 2.81 8.29
N GLY A 299 1.93 3.31 9.49
CA GLY A 299 2.74 2.58 10.46
C GLY A 299 4.25 2.62 10.19
N GLN A 300 4.73 3.27 9.14
CA GLN A 300 6.14 3.52 8.94
C GLN A 300 6.56 4.69 9.85
N ILE A 301 7.32 4.38 10.89
CA ILE A 301 7.85 5.37 11.84
C ILE A 301 9.32 5.67 11.64
N ASP A 302 10.02 4.82 10.90
CA ASP A 302 11.43 4.99 10.61
C ASP A 302 11.62 6.00 9.46
N LEU A 303 12.41 7.01 9.70
CA LEU A 303 12.82 7.96 8.67
C LEU A 303 13.89 7.35 7.76
N ALA A 304 14.10 7.97 6.60
CA ALA A 304 15.15 7.55 5.68
C ALA A 304 16.51 7.52 6.38
N SER A 305 17.27 6.46 6.17
CA SER A 305 18.67 6.38 6.59
C SER A 305 19.48 7.44 5.83
N LYS A 306 20.25 8.23 6.55
CA LYS A 306 21.16 9.24 5.97
C LYS A 306 22.26 8.58 5.16
#